data_d9cec57e3e70ff019e201a76865b996c
#
_entry.id   d9cec57e3e70ff019e201a76865b996c
#
_cell.length_a   1.000
_cell.length_b   1.000
_cell.length_c   1.000
_cell.angle_alpha   90.00
_cell.angle_beta   90.00
_cell.angle_gamma   90.00
#
_symmetry.space_group_name_H-M   'P 1'
#
loop_
_entity.id
_entity.type
_entity.pdbx_description
1 polymer ?
#
loop_
_entity_poly.entity_id
_entity_poly.type
_entity_poly.pdbx_seq_one_letter_code
_entity_poly.pdbx_strand_id
1 'polypeptide(L)' 'MKGKNMTMYLIIQETTFKNVDSIFNVINFTNDIDKANDMLQGYNLINKDNNVFYTLVKYEAPTQKEVA' A
#
# COMPACT_ATOMS: atom_id res chain seq x y z
N MET A 1 19.62 22.82 -1.19
CA MET A 1 18.27 22.67 -1.37
C MET A 1 17.74 21.52 -0.64
N LYS A 2 16.67 21.70 0.01
CA LYS A 2 16.19 20.64 0.75
C LYS A 2 15.42 19.72 -0.10
N GLY A 3 15.43 18.52 0.19
CA GLY A 3 14.75 17.54 -0.58
C GLY A 3 13.27 17.64 -0.44
N LYS A 4 12.55 17.00 -1.33
CA LYS A 4 11.14 16.91 -1.24
C LYS A 4 10.75 15.56 -0.79
N ASN A 5 9.56 15.45 -0.25
CA ASN A 5 9.04 14.17 0.12
C ASN A 5 8.63 13.42 -1.13
N MET A 6 8.85 12.13 -1.09
CA MET A 6 8.42 11.27 -2.15
C MET A 6 7.15 10.59 -1.70
N THR A 7 6.11 10.70 -2.51
CA THR A 7 4.84 10.09 -2.17
C THR A 7 4.70 8.75 -2.84
N MET A 8 4.36 7.77 -2.04
CA MET A 8 4.12 6.42 -2.54
C MET A 8 2.75 5.98 -2.10
N TYR A 9 2.11 5.18 -2.91
CA TYR A 9 0.82 4.60 -2.57
C TYR A 9 1.03 3.11 -2.47
N LEU A 10 0.68 2.56 -1.32
CA LEU A 10 0.92 1.15 -1.04
C LEU A 10 -0.41 0.41 -1.01
N ILE A 11 -0.43 -0.75 -1.61
CA ILE A 11 -1.59 -1.63 -1.50
C ILE A 11 -1.25 -2.65 -0.43
N ILE A 12 -2.02 -2.61 0.65
CA ILE A 12 -1.81 -3.48 1.79
C ILE A 12 -2.85 -4.59 1.77
N GLN A 13 -2.39 -5.80 1.90
CA GLN A 13 -3.27 -6.95 2.01
C GLN A 13 -3.32 -7.35 3.46
N GLU A 14 -4.50 -7.33 4.01
CA GLU A 14 -4.70 -7.76 5.39
C GLU A 14 -5.38 -9.11 5.37
N THR A 15 -4.78 -10.10 6.00
CA THR A 15 -5.37 -11.42 6.11
C THR A 15 -5.74 -11.63 7.57
N THR A 16 -7.01 -11.89 7.82
CA THR A 16 -7.49 -12.08 9.18
C THR A 16 -7.57 -13.55 9.48
N PHE A 17 -7.29 -13.89 10.73
CA PHE A 17 -7.36 -15.26 11.19
C PHE A 17 -8.18 -15.32 12.46
N LYS A 18 -8.87 -16.43 12.65
CA LYS A 18 -9.68 -16.60 13.82
C LYS A 18 -8.78 -16.69 15.04
N ASN A 19 -9.04 -15.87 16.03
CA ASN A 19 -8.33 -15.92 17.30
C ASN A 19 -6.86 -15.54 17.24
N VAL A 20 -6.42 -14.87 16.18
CA VAL A 20 -5.07 -14.38 16.15
C VAL A 20 -5.08 -13.02 15.46
N ASP A 21 -3.98 -12.31 15.60
CA ASP A 21 -3.88 -11.00 14.98
C ASP A 21 -3.81 -11.13 13.47
N SER A 22 -4.27 -10.08 12.82
CA SER A 22 -4.19 -10.04 11.36
C SER A 22 -2.74 -9.90 10.90
N ILE A 23 -2.50 -10.37 9.70
CA ILE A 23 -1.20 -10.23 9.07
C ILE A 23 -1.33 -9.24 7.93
N PHE A 24 -0.42 -8.29 7.85
CA PHE A 24 -0.43 -7.25 6.83
C PHE A 24 0.78 -7.40 5.93
N ASN A 25 0.54 -7.32 4.64
CA ASN A 25 1.62 -7.37 3.66
C ASN A 25 1.45 -6.26 2.64
N VAL A 26 2.54 -5.62 2.27
CA VAL A 26 2.52 -4.68 1.16
C VAL A 26 2.69 -5.52 -0.10
N ILE A 27 1.67 -5.58 -0.93
CA ILE A 27 1.72 -6.44 -2.09
C ILE A 27 1.99 -5.68 -3.38
N ASN A 28 1.86 -4.36 -3.33
CA ASN A 28 2.17 -3.56 -4.52
C ASN A 28 2.33 -2.10 -4.10
N PHE A 29 2.95 -1.32 -4.95
CA PHE A 29 3.09 0.09 -4.67
C PHE A 29 3.30 0.84 -5.98
N THR A 30 3.02 2.14 -5.94
CA THR A 30 3.22 3.00 -7.10
C THR A 30 3.25 4.44 -6.60
N ASN A 31 3.84 5.32 -7.39
CA ASN A 31 3.82 6.73 -7.03
C ASN A 31 2.70 7.47 -7.75
N ASP A 32 1.86 6.76 -8.48
CA ASP A 32 0.77 7.34 -9.25
C ASP A 32 -0.55 6.99 -8.59
N ILE A 33 -1.28 8.00 -8.11
CA ILE A 33 -2.53 7.76 -7.39
C ILE A 33 -3.58 7.08 -8.28
N ASP A 34 -3.63 7.44 -9.56
CA ASP A 34 -4.61 6.82 -10.44
C ASP A 34 -4.31 5.35 -10.65
N LYS A 35 -3.04 5.03 -10.80
CA LYS A 35 -2.64 3.65 -10.94
C LYS A 35 -2.91 2.89 -9.65
N ALA A 36 -2.68 3.53 -8.52
CA ALA A 36 -2.93 2.90 -7.23
C ALA A 36 -4.40 2.55 -7.07
N ASN A 37 -5.28 3.48 -7.44
CA ASN A 37 -6.71 3.23 -7.34
C ASN A 37 -7.14 2.11 -8.27
N ASP A 38 -6.56 2.06 -9.46
CA ASP A 38 -6.88 0.98 -10.39
C ASP A 38 -6.43 -0.36 -9.84
N MET A 39 -5.27 -0.40 -9.23
CA MET A 39 -4.77 -1.64 -8.64
C MET A 39 -5.66 -2.10 -7.50
N LEU A 40 -6.03 -1.15 -6.63
CA LEU A 40 -6.89 -1.50 -5.50
C LEU A 40 -8.22 -2.05 -5.99
N GLN A 41 -8.80 -1.39 -6.97
CA GLN A 41 -10.06 -1.85 -7.52
C GLN A 41 -9.92 -3.24 -8.13
N GLY A 42 -8.82 -3.48 -8.83
CA GLY A 42 -8.59 -4.78 -9.43
C GLY A 42 -8.48 -5.87 -8.38
N TYR A 43 -7.72 -5.63 -7.33
CA TYR A 43 -7.58 -6.61 -6.27
C TYR A 43 -8.94 -6.90 -5.63
N ASN A 44 -9.73 -5.86 -5.38
CA ASN A 44 -11.04 -6.06 -4.75
C ASN A 44 -12.00 -6.81 -5.66
N LEU A 45 -11.90 -6.60 -6.97
CA LEU A 45 -12.77 -7.28 -7.90
C LEU A 45 -12.53 -8.78 -7.96
N ILE A 46 -11.27 -9.18 -7.87
CA ILE A 46 -10.96 -10.60 -7.98
C ILE A 46 -10.92 -11.28 -6.62
N ASN A 47 -11.01 -10.50 -5.54
CA ASN A 47 -10.94 -11.09 -4.21
C ASN A 47 -12.23 -11.80 -3.88
N LYS A 48 -12.13 -13.10 -3.58
CA LYS A 48 -13.28 -13.88 -3.19
C LYS A 48 -13.14 -14.45 -1.80
N ASP A 49 -12.13 -13.98 -1.06
CA ASP A 49 -11.86 -14.50 0.26
C ASP A 49 -12.39 -13.51 1.29
N ASN A 50 -13.27 -13.95 2.15
CA ASN A 50 -13.84 -13.07 3.14
C ASN A 50 -12.87 -12.67 4.24
N ASN A 51 -11.74 -13.33 4.31
CA ASN A 51 -10.75 -13.03 5.33
C ASN A 51 -9.61 -12.17 4.83
N VAL A 52 -9.70 -11.71 3.59
CA VAL A 52 -8.64 -10.90 3.00
C VAL A 52 -9.21 -9.55 2.60
N PHE A 53 -8.52 -8.49 2.99
CA PHE A 53 -8.94 -7.14 2.69
C PHE A 53 -7.80 -6.38 2.07
N TYR A 54 -8.10 -5.48 1.14
CA TYR A 54 -7.09 -4.66 0.50
C TYR A 54 -7.35 -3.20 0.83
N THR A 55 -6.28 -2.48 1.14
CA THR A 55 -6.38 -1.09 1.55
C THR A 55 -5.29 -0.29 0.86
N LEU A 56 -5.61 0.93 0.50
CA LEU A 56 -4.64 1.84 -0.08
C LEU A 56 -4.13 2.76 1.02
N VAL A 57 -2.81 2.84 1.15
CA VAL A 57 -2.19 3.69 2.14
C VAL A 57 -1.23 4.64 1.44
N LYS A 58 -1.36 5.91 1.75
CA LYS A 58 -0.45 6.92 1.23
C LYS A 58 0.73 7.04 2.18
N TYR A 59 1.92 6.95 1.64
CA TYR A 59 3.12 7.02 2.42
C TYR A 59 4.02 8.10 1.85
N GLU A 60 4.48 9.00 2.70
CA GLU A 60 5.38 10.04 2.27
C GLU A 60 6.71 9.84 2.95
N ALA A 61 7.71 9.59 2.15
CA ALA A 61 9.04 9.38 2.66
C ALA A 61 9.91 10.55 2.26
N PRO A 62 10.83 10.96 3.09
CA PRO A 62 11.73 12.01 2.68
C PRO A 62 12.61 11.49 1.56
N THR A 63 12.92 12.36 0.59
CA THR A 63 13.82 11.93 -0.44
C THR A 63 15.16 11.74 0.20
N GLN A 64 15.88 10.81 -0.35
CA GLN A 64 17.19 10.53 0.17
C GLN A 64 18.10 11.72 -0.05
N LYS A 65 18.73 12.17 1.01
CA LYS A 65 19.64 13.22 0.84
C LYS A 65 20.97 12.70 0.99
N GLU A 66 21.89 13.24 0.29
CA GLU A 66 23.16 12.82 0.43
C GLU A 66 23.64 13.24 1.71
N VAL A 67 24.33 12.41 2.36
CA VAL A 67 24.84 12.72 3.64
C VAL A 67 25.97 13.58 3.44
N ALA A 68 25.89 14.68 3.89
CA ALA A 68 26.93 15.63 3.64
C ALA A 68 28.17 15.28 4.37
#